data_a60779c5fe2d6a2c63cdc2f90faf09de
#
_entry.id   a60779c5fe2d6a2c63cdc2f90faf09de
#
_cell.length_a   1.000
_cell.length_b   1.000
_cell.length_c   1.000
_cell.angle_alpha   90.00
_cell.angle_beta   90.00
_cell.angle_gamma   90.00
#
_symmetry.space_group_name_H-M   'P 1'
#
loop_
_entity.id
_entity.type
_entity.pdbx_description
1 polymer ?
#
loop_
_entity_poly.entity_id
_entity_poly.type
_entity_poly.pdbx_seq_one_letter_code
_entity_poly.pdbx_strand_id
1 'polypeptide(L)'
;MCIRDSLRIDTLVFEFLIISFDWGNTLSDFDLVIRGGTVVNAAEISKCEVGIKEGRIVALGERLGPGKQEIDATGKFVMPGGIDSHCHIDQRSSGGGRNAETFLSGTRSAACGGTTTIICFAAQEKGELLTPIVEDYHERAKDSCIDYSFHLIISDPSDEVMNDEVPKLIDQGHRSLKIFMTYPRNRLNDAEILKVLDTAKRKQALVCVHAENHDAIMYMTEKLLAAENNSTKFHAWAKPPLVEREAVHRVIMLSELLDVPIQIFHVSCEEAAEEIRRAQQRGLKIFSETCPQYFVLTERDLDRDQREGAKFVCSPAPRTEGDQEAVWDHVRLGTIGNVTSDHAPYNIDELEGKFWAGDNAPFSQIANGVPGLETRMPITFSEGVVKGRIDLQTFVAVTSTNAARLFGLYPKKGTISVGADADICIWDAEKDVTITQDILHHDTDYTPFEGLQVTGWPFITISRGKIVWENGDVRCEAGWGNFLARDPYDYIEPRGVLPTPFDPVALTTNKK
;
A
#
# COMPACT_ATOMS: atom_id res chain seq x y z
N MET A 1 74.55 5.17 -39.83
CA MET A 1 75.18 5.80 -38.63
C MET A 1 74.17 5.60 -37.51
N CYS A 2 74.45 4.60 -36.67
CA CYS A 2 73.62 4.18 -35.57
C CYS A 2 73.81 5.09 -34.36
N ILE A 3 72.72 5.49 -33.73
CA ILE A 3 72.77 5.90 -32.30
C ILE A 3 71.69 5.11 -31.59
N ARG A 4 72.14 4.23 -30.69
CA ARG A 4 71.36 3.55 -29.69
C ARG A 4 71.31 4.46 -28.47
N ASP A 5 70.11 4.82 -28.00
CA ASP A 5 69.90 5.33 -26.66
C ASP A 5 69.15 4.33 -25.88
N SER A 6 69.77 3.91 -24.78
CA SER A 6 69.27 2.96 -23.79
C SER A 6 68.36 3.67 -22.78
N LEU A 7 67.09 3.29 -22.71
CA LEU A 7 66.21 3.65 -21.63
C LEU A 7 66.45 2.73 -20.41
N ARG A 8 66.89 3.31 -19.31
CA ARG A 8 66.90 2.67 -17.98
C ARG A 8 65.50 2.66 -17.45
N ILE A 9 64.99 1.49 -17.11
CA ILE A 9 63.74 1.29 -16.34
C ILE A 9 64.14 1.29 -14.86
N ASP A 10 63.79 2.36 -14.13
CA ASP A 10 63.88 2.39 -12.67
C ASP A 10 62.78 1.53 -12.09
N THR A 11 63.17 0.49 -11.36
CA THR A 11 62.27 -0.41 -10.64
C THR A 11 61.76 0.30 -9.39
N LEU A 12 60.49 0.76 -9.42
CA LEU A 12 59.79 1.22 -8.24
C LEU A 12 59.41 0.01 -7.39
N VAL A 13 60.05 -0.13 -6.23
CA VAL A 13 59.70 -1.08 -5.19
C VAL A 13 58.47 -0.52 -4.44
N PHE A 14 57.33 -1.14 -4.63
CA PHE A 14 56.18 -0.90 -3.75
C PHE A 14 56.41 -1.61 -2.40
N GLU A 15 56.72 -0.85 -1.39
CA GLU A 15 56.63 -1.34 0.01
C GLU A 15 55.11 -1.47 0.35
N PHE A 16 54.66 -2.73 0.47
CA PHE A 16 53.39 -3.03 1.09
C PHE A 16 53.46 -2.76 2.59
N LEU A 17 52.82 -1.69 3.03
CA LEU A 17 52.59 -1.45 4.45
C LEU A 17 51.57 -2.52 4.94
N ILE A 18 52.07 -3.57 5.56
CA ILE A 18 51.19 -4.50 6.30
C ILE A 18 50.79 -3.79 7.59
N ILE A 19 49.60 -3.18 7.57
CA ILE A 19 48.92 -2.70 8.77
C ILE A 19 48.40 -3.95 9.50
N SER A 20 49.11 -4.39 10.52
CA SER A 20 48.61 -5.37 11.46
C SER A 20 47.50 -4.70 12.29
N PHE A 21 46.24 -5.00 12.01
CA PHE A 21 45.14 -4.65 12.89
C PHE A 21 45.23 -5.53 14.16
N ASP A 22 45.45 -4.89 15.28
CA ASP A 22 45.37 -5.50 16.60
C ASP A 22 43.92 -5.82 16.93
N TRP A 23 43.55 -7.10 16.96
CA TRP A 23 42.20 -7.61 17.28
C TRP A 23 41.92 -7.61 18.79
N GLY A 24 42.46 -6.64 19.51
CA GLY A 24 42.28 -6.47 20.96
C GLY A 24 41.29 -5.34 21.30
N ASN A 25 40.07 -5.50 21.00
CA ASN A 25 38.80 -4.98 21.59
C ASN A 25 37.74 -5.02 20.46
N THR A 26 36.96 -6.07 20.45
CA THR A 26 35.86 -6.19 19.49
C THR A 26 34.74 -5.23 19.86
N LEU A 27 34.88 -3.95 19.48
CA LEU A 27 33.73 -3.08 19.25
C LEU A 27 32.93 -3.75 18.14
N SER A 28 31.68 -4.15 18.42
CA SER A 28 30.83 -4.73 17.40
C SER A 28 30.66 -3.71 16.27
N ASP A 29 30.93 -4.11 15.04
CA ASP A 29 30.85 -3.23 13.86
C ASP A 29 29.40 -2.84 13.55
N PHE A 30 28.42 -3.65 14.02
CA PHE A 30 27.00 -3.52 13.74
C PHE A 30 26.17 -3.50 15.02
N ASP A 31 25.03 -2.83 14.99
CA ASP A 31 24.03 -2.91 16.07
C ASP A 31 23.27 -4.23 15.99
N LEU A 32 22.98 -4.69 14.76
CA LEU A 32 22.29 -5.94 14.49
C LEU A 32 22.90 -6.60 13.24
N VAL A 33 23.06 -7.93 13.28
CA VAL A 33 23.41 -8.74 12.10
C VAL A 33 22.37 -9.85 11.92
N ILE A 34 21.83 -10.00 10.72
CA ILE A 34 20.95 -11.10 10.33
C ILE A 34 21.79 -12.11 9.55
N ARG A 35 21.80 -13.37 10.01
CA ARG A 35 22.66 -14.44 9.49
C ARG A 35 21.85 -15.60 8.91
N GLY A 36 22.44 -16.30 7.96
CA GLY A 36 21.95 -17.61 7.48
C GLY A 36 20.68 -17.58 6.63
N GLY A 37 20.05 -16.42 6.48
CA GLY A 37 18.82 -16.26 5.70
C GLY A 37 19.04 -16.16 4.19
N THR A 38 17.97 -16.28 3.44
CA THR A 38 17.94 -15.98 2.01
C THR A 38 17.31 -14.60 1.80
N VAL A 39 18.12 -13.63 1.38
CA VAL A 39 17.65 -12.27 1.06
C VAL A 39 16.88 -12.29 -0.25
N VAL A 40 15.65 -11.77 -0.24
CA VAL A 40 14.76 -11.69 -1.39
C VAL A 40 14.38 -10.23 -1.63
N ASN A 41 14.85 -9.65 -2.72
CA ASN A 41 14.42 -8.38 -3.27
C ASN A 41 13.52 -8.62 -4.50
N ALA A 42 12.84 -7.58 -4.97
CA ALA A 42 11.99 -7.68 -6.17
C ALA A 42 12.73 -8.06 -7.46
N ALA A 43 14.06 -7.83 -7.53
CA ALA A 43 14.88 -8.09 -8.71
C ALA A 43 15.84 -9.26 -8.55
N GLU A 44 16.16 -9.67 -7.31
CA GLU A 44 17.21 -10.66 -7.05
C GLU A 44 16.96 -11.45 -5.78
N ILE A 45 17.52 -12.65 -5.74
CA ILE A 45 17.58 -13.52 -4.55
C ILE A 45 19.04 -13.84 -4.29
N SER A 46 19.50 -13.64 -3.05
CA SER A 46 20.90 -13.90 -2.68
C SER A 46 21.01 -14.50 -1.28
N LYS A 47 22.05 -15.33 -1.08
CA LYS A 47 22.43 -15.80 0.26
C LYS A 47 23.52 -14.87 0.80
N CYS A 48 23.14 -13.97 1.67
CA CYS A 48 24.08 -13.06 2.32
C CYS A 48 23.58 -12.68 3.71
N GLU A 49 24.50 -12.24 4.55
CA GLU A 49 24.21 -11.65 5.84
C GLU A 49 23.91 -10.16 5.67
N VAL A 50 23.07 -9.61 6.57
CA VAL A 50 22.67 -8.20 6.56
C VAL A 50 23.19 -7.52 7.81
N GLY A 51 24.08 -6.55 7.65
CA GLY A 51 24.66 -5.74 8.73
C GLY A 51 23.91 -4.41 8.86
N ILE A 52 23.42 -4.13 10.06
CA ILE A 52 22.60 -2.97 10.40
C ILE A 52 23.31 -2.11 11.43
N LYS A 53 23.32 -0.79 11.22
CA LYS A 53 23.86 0.21 12.15
C LYS A 53 22.99 1.46 12.10
N GLU A 54 22.66 2.01 13.26
CA GLU A 54 21.87 3.24 13.39
C GLU A 54 20.57 3.21 12.56
N GLY A 55 19.89 2.04 12.56
CA GLY A 55 18.62 1.84 11.87
C GLY A 55 18.72 1.71 10.36
N ARG A 56 19.93 1.59 9.78
CA ARG A 56 20.17 1.46 8.34
C ARG A 56 20.93 0.20 8.00
N ILE A 57 20.70 -0.33 6.82
CA ILE A 57 21.50 -1.38 6.23
C ILE A 57 22.84 -0.76 5.78
N VAL A 58 23.94 -1.21 6.38
CA VAL A 58 25.27 -0.66 6.08
C VAL A 58 26.19 -1.66 5.39
N ALA A 59 25.86 -2.95 5.42
CA ALA A 59 26.63 -3.99 4.74
C ALA A 59 25.76 -5.17 4.32
N LEU A 60 26.10 -5.76 3.18
CA LEU A 60 25.64 -7.05 2.69
C LEU A 60 26.88 -7.89 2.35
N GLY A 61 26.97 -9.14 2.78
CA GLY A 61 28.13 -9.97 2.52
C GLY A 61 27.94 -11.42 2.90
N GLU A 62 28.79 -12.32 2.41
CA GLU A 62 28.73 -13.76 2.73
C GLU A 62 29.04 -14.03 4.21
N ARG A 63 29.91 -13.20 4.82
CA ARG A 63 30.27 -13.26 6.22
C ARG A 63 30.60 -11.85 6.72
N LEU A 64 29.84 -11.39 7.70
CA LEU A 64 30.02 -10.09 8.34
C LEU A 64 30.69 -10.25 9.72
N GLY A 65 31.29 -9.17 10.21
CA GLY A 65 31.77 -9.08 11.59
C GLY A 65 30.65 -9.24 12.62
N PRO A 66 30.98 -9.27 13.93
CA PRO A 66 29.99 -9.46 15.00
C PRO A 66 29.08 -8.23 15.13
N GLY A 67 27.79 -8.48 15.42
CA GLY A 67 26.82 -7.47 15.85
C GLY A 67 26.69 -7.44 17.36
N LYS A 68 26.17 -6.33 17.91
CA LYS A 68 25.73 -6.28 19.33
C LYS A 68 24.58 -7.27 19.57
N GLN A 69 23.72 -7.43 18.58
CA GLN A 69 22.66 -8.42 18.50
C GLN A 69 22.82 -9.20 17.21
N GLU A 70 22.51 -10.49 17.24
CA GLU A 70 22.53 -11.36 16.06
C GLU A 70 21.21 -12.13 15.98
N ILE A 71 20.66 -12.24 14.77
CA ILE A 71 19.45 -13.01 14.47
C ILE A 71 19.83 -14.14 13.53
N ASP A 72 19.52 -15.37 13.92
CA ASP A 72 19.61 -16.54 13.05
C ASP A 72 18.33 -16.65 12.19
N ALA A 73 18.47 -16.39 10.89
CA ALA A 73 17.42 -16.51 9.89
C ALA A 73 17.60 -17.77 9.02
N THR A 74 18.33 -18.79 9.49
CA THR A 74 18.54 -20.05 8.77
C THR A 74 17.21 -20.68 8.39
N GLY A 75 17.04 -20.98 7.08
CA GLY A 75 15.81 -21.54 6.53
C GLY A 75 14.68 -20.52 6.32
N LYS A 76 14.90 -19.23 6.59
CA LYS A 76 13.94 -18.16 6.43
C LYS A 76 14.28 -17.27 5.23
N PHE A 77 13.25 -16.57 4.70
CA PHE A 77 13.47 -15.47 3.78
C PHE A 77 13.65 -14.17 4.57
N VAL A 78 14.59 -13.35 4.11
CA VAL A 78 14.83 -12.00 4.62
C VAL A 78 14.40 -11.03 3.53
N MET A 79 13.27 -10.36 3.74
CA MET A 79 12.62 -9.52 2.75
C MET A 79 12.52 -8.07 3.25
N PRO A 80 12.45 -7.06 2.36
CA PRO A 80 12.07 -5.73 2.81
C PRO A 80 10.71 -5.78 3.50
N GLY A 81 10.55 -5.02 4.56
CA GLY A 81 9.28 -4.88 5.25
C GLY A 81 8.17 -4.45 4.30
N GLY A 82 6.98 -4.96 4.50
CA GLY A 82 5.80 -4.61 3.70
C GLY A 82 5.50 -3.12 3.75
N ILE A 83 4.99 -2.57 2.64
CA ILE A 83 4.45 -1.21 2.56
C ILE A 83 2.98 -1.33 2.17
N ASP A 84 2.10 -0.93 3.08
CA ASP A 84 0.68 -0.87 2.79
C ASP A 84 0.27 0.56 2.47
N SER A 85 -0.01 0.80 1.20
CA SER A 85 -0.37 2.14 0.72
C SER A 85 -1.87 2.41 0.66
N HIS A 86 -2.68 1.58 1.32
CA HIS A 86 -4.12 1.77 1.37
C HIS A 86 -4.69 1.18 2.67
N CYS A 87 -4.78 1.99 3.71
CA CYS A 87 -5.42 1.59 4.96
C CYS A 87 -6.09 2.80 5.64
N HIS A 88 -7.25 2.56 6.23
CA HIS A 88 -8.05 3.56 6.95
C HIS A 88 -7.85 3.37 8.46
N ILE A 89 -7.16 4.30 9.11
CA ILE A 89 -6.86 4.24 10.53
C ILE A 89 -7.41 5.49 11.21
N ASP A 90 -8.10 5.32 12.32
CA ASP A 90 -8.71 6.37 13.14
C ASP A 90 -9.52 7.38 12.30
N GLN A 91 -10.28 6.86 11.34
CA GLN A 91 -11.02 7.64 10.36
C GLN A 91 -12.52 7.55 10.61
N ARG A 92 -13.24 8.66 10.44
CA ARG A 92 -14.70 8.67 10.35
C ARG A 92 -15.16 8.05 9.04
N SER A 93 -16.18 7.20 9.09
CA SER A 93 -16.76 6.61 7.89
C SER A 93 -17.53 7.65 7.07
N SER A 94 -17.37 7.63 5.76
CA SER A 94 -18.17 8.43 4.82
C SER A 94 -19.67 8.07 4.84
N GLY A 95 -20.02 6.86 5.28
CA GLY A 95 -21.39 6.37 5.44
C GLY A 95 -22.02 6.63 6.81
N GLY A 96 -21.22 7.07 7.79
CA GLY A 96 -21.55 7.11 9.22
C GLY A 96 -20.73 6.06 9.98
N GLY A 97 -20.69 6.14 11.29
CA GLY A 97 -19.86 5.28 12.11
C GLY A 97 -18.40 5.73 12.20
N ARG A 98 -17.61 4.99 12.95
CA ARG A 98 -16.20 5.23 13.21
C ARG A 98 -15.40 3.96 13.03
N ASN A 99 -14.20 4.13 12.55
CA ASN A 99 -13.19 3.10 12.44
C ASN A 99 -12.76 2.61 13.83
N ALA A 100 -12.56 1.31 14.00
CA ALA A 100 -12.24 0.70 15.30
C ALA A 100 -10.78 0.93 15.74
N GLU A 101 -9.90 1.29 14.82
CA GLU A 101 -8.48 1.41 15.08
C GLU A 101 -8.07 2.81 15.55
N THR A 102 -7.04 2.83 16.42
CA THR A 102 -6.16 3.97 16.65
C THR A 102 -4.89 3.83 15.83
N PHE A 103 -4.05 4.88 15.74
CA PHE A 103 -2.76 4.74 15.07
C PHE A 103 -1.84 3.71 15.74
N LEU A 104 -1.91 3.57 17.07
CA LEU A 104 -1.13 2.54 17.76
C LEU A 104 -1.62 1.13 17.40
N SER A 105 -2.92 0.86 17.50
CA SER A 105 -3.45 -0.48 17.25
C SER A 105 -3.32 -0.90 15.78
N GLY A 106 -3.64 -0.01 14.85
CA GLY A 106 -3.51 -0.30 13.42
C GLY A 106 -2.05 -0.51 13.01
N THR A 107 -1.11 0.31 13.48
CA THR A 107 0.31 0.13 13.17
C THR A 107 0.93 -1.09 13.87
N ARG A 108 0.43 -1.47 15.05
CA ARG A 108 0.77 -2.74 15.72
C ARG A 108 0.31 -3.93 14.87
N SER A 109 -0.94 -3.95 14.45
CA SER A 109 -1.48 -4.98 13.56
C SER A 109 -0.67 -5.08 12.25
N ALA A 110 -0.31 -3.95 11.64
CA ALA A 110 0.57 -3.92 10.47
C ALA A 110 1.93 -4.61 10.73
N ALA A 111 2.57 -4.27 11.86
CA ALA A 111 3.87 -4.85 12.25
C ALA A 111 3.79 -6.37 12.45
N CYS A 112 2.72 -6.87 13.09
CA CYS A 112 2.47 -8.29 13.28
C CYS A 112 2.29 -9.03 11.95
N GLY A 113 1.77 -8.35 10.91
CA GLY A 113 1.64 -8.85 9.55
C GLY A 113 2.87 -8.69 8.66
N GLY A 114 4.02 -8.21 9.18
CA GLY A 114 5.25 -8.02 8.40
C GLY A 114 5.35 -6.67 7.67
N THR A 115 4.42 -5.75 7.92
CA THR A 115 4.39 -4.42 7.33
C THR A 115 5.15 -3.43 8.23
N THR A 116 6.03 -2.61 7.64
CA THR A 116 6.88 -1.65 8.36
C THR A 116 6.60 -0.20 7.98
N THR A 117 5.76 0.01 6.98
CA THR A 117 5.37 1.34 6.52
C THR A 117 3.92 1.31 6.06
N ILE A 118 3.15 2.32 6.44
CA ILE A 118 1.78 2.52 5.96
C ILE A 118 1.63 3.89 5.30
N ILE A 119 0.72 3.99 4.31
CA ILE A 119 0.23 5.25 3.81
C ILE A 119 -1.29 5.24 3.98
N CYS A 120 -1.75 5.94 5.00
CA CYS A 120 -3.17 6.05 5.35
C CYS A 120 -3.77 7.39 4.86
N PHE A 121 -4.94 7.77 5.34
CA PHE A 121 -5.67 8.90 4.81
C PHE A 121 -5.84 10.02 5.84
N ALA A 122 -5.61 11.27 5.41
CA ALA A 122 -6.15 12.46 6.07
C ALA A 122 -7.43 12.85 5.32
N ALA A 123 -8.58 12.67 5.97
CA ALA A 123 -9.90 12.68 5.33
C ALA A 123 -10.62 14.01 5.52
N GLN A 124 -10.78 14.77 4.42
CA GLN A 124 -11.58 15.99 4.35
C GLN A 124 -13.08 15.64 4.26
N GLU A 125 -13.93 16.35 4.97
CA GLU A 125 -15.37 16.41 4.72
C GLU A 125 -15.73 17.66 3.89
N LYS A 126 -16.89 17.65 3.23
CA LYS A 126 -17.35 18.82 2.43
C LYS A 126 -17.52 20.07 3.31
N GLY A 127 -16.98 21.18 2.85
CA GLY A 127 -17.00 22.46 3.54
C GLY A 127 -15.86 22.65 4.55
N GLU A 128 -14.96 21.71 4.69
CA GLU A 128 -13.80 21.82 5.59
C GLU A 128 -12.53 22.23 4.85
N LEU A 129 -11.67 22.97 5.52
CA LEU A 129 -10.30 23.22 5.10
C LEU A 129 -9.44 21.97 5.38
N LEU A 130 -8.46 21.70 4.52
CA LEU A 130 -7.66 20.49 4.58
C LEU A 130 -6.50 20.58 5.59
N THR A 131 -5.91 21.74 5.73
CA THR A 131 -4.74 21.95 6.61
C THR A 131 -5.01 21.58 8.08
N PRO A 132 -6.11 22.02 8.73
CA PRO A 132 -6.39 21.65 10.11
C PRO A 132 -6.63 20.14 10.28
N ILE A 133 -7.19 19.50 9.26
CA ILE A 133 -7.41 18.04 9.24
C ILE A 133 -6.08 17.30 9.23
N VAL A 134 -5.16 17.71 8.36
CA VAL A 134 -3.83 17.10 8.27
C VAL A 134 -3.06 17.27 9.58
N GLU A 135 -3.16 18.44 10.23
CA GLU A 135 -2.56 18.69 11.54
C GLU A 135 -3.12 17.75 12.62
N ASP A 136 -4.43 17.55 12.65
CA ASP A 136 -5.09 16.61 13.58
C ASP A 136 -4.64 15.15 13.32
N TYR A 137 -4.53 14.73 12.06
CA TYR A 137 -4.01 13.41 11.73
C TYR A 137 -2.55 13.24 12.15
N HIS A 138 -1.72 14.25 11.97
CA HIS A 138 -0.34 14.24 12.49
C HIS A 138 -0.28 14.11 14.00
N GLU A 139 -1.17 14.78 14.74
CA GLU A 139 -1.23 14.67 16.20
C GLU A 139 -1.56 13.25 16.64
N ARG A 140 -2.60 12.65 16.04
CA ARG A 140 -3.02 11.26 16.36
C ARG A 140 -1.98 10.23 15.92
N ALA A 141 -1.30 10.44 14.80
CA ALA A 141 -0.30 9.53 14.27
C ALA A 141 1.03 9.52 15.06
N LYS A 142 1.21 10.41 16.04
CA LYS A 142 2.37 10.38 16.93
C LYS A 142 2.52 9.06 17.69
N ASP A 143 1.41 8.33 17.90
CA ASP A 143 1.43 7.04 18.59
C ASP A 143 1.77 5.86 17.67
N SER A 144 2.04 6.08 16.38
CA SER A 144 2.41 5.02 15.44
C SER A 144 3.67 4.28 15.88
N CYS A 145 3.68 2.95 15.76
CA CYS A 145 4.85 2.13 16.09
C CYS A 145 5.66 1.68 14.85
N ILE A 146 5.23 2.02 13.65
CA ILE A 146 5.97 1.92 12.38
C ILE A 146 5.83 3.22 11.60
N ASP A 147 6.66 3.39 10.57
CA ASP A 147 6.67 4.61 9.78
C ASP A 147 5.38 4.79 8.96
N TYR A 148 4.98 6.04 8.76
CA TYR A 148 3.71 6.37 8.11
C TYR A 148 3.80 7.57 7.18
N SER A 149 2.85 7.68 6.26
CA SER A 149 2.58 8.85 5.43
C SER A 149 1.08 9.00 5.21
N PHE A 150 0.65 10.06 4.50
CA PHE A 150 -0.76 10.32 4.23
C PHE A 150 -1.05 10.51 2.75
N HIS A 151 -2.20 9.96 2.31
CA HIS A 151 -2.96 10.46 1.17
C HIS A 151 -3.92 11.55 1.65
N LEU A 152 -4.06 12.61 0.89
CA LEU A 152 -5.04 13.65 1.17
C LEU A 152 -6.36 13.31 0.48
N ILE A 153 -7.41 12.99 1.23
CA ILE A 153 -8.75 12.84 0.66
C ILE A 153 -9.28 14.22 0.33
N ILE A 154 -9.62 14.42 -0.95
CA ILE A 154 -10.25 15.64 -1.46
C ILE A 154 -11.73 15.35 -1.69
N SER A 155 -12.58 15.87 -0.81
CA SER A 155 -14.04 15.77 -0.90
C SER A 155 -14.70 17.08 -1.32
N ASP A 156 -13.99 18.20 -1.14
CA ASP A 156 -14.41 19.55 -1.54
C ASP A 156 -13.24 20.28 -2.22
N PRO A 157 -13.10 20.18 -3.56
CA PRO A 157 -12.05 20.87 -4.30
C PRO A 157 -12.42 22.36 -4.55
N SER A 158 -12.68 23.12 -3.46
CA SER A 158 -12.88 24.56 -3.52
C SER A 158 -11.65 25.28 -4.09
N ASP A 159 -11.79 26.54 -4.51
CA ASP A 159 -10.65 27.29 -5.03
C ASP A 159 -9.57 27.50 -3.98
N GLU A 160 -9.97 27.74 -2.73
CA GLU A 160 -9.05 27.87 -1.60
C GLU A 160 -8.27 26.58 -1.35
N VAL A 161 -8.97 25.44 -1.29
CA VAL A 161 -8.33 24.11 -1.09
C VAL A 161 -7.35 23.80 -2.21
N MET A 162 -7.76 23.96 -3.48
CA MET A 162 -6.95 23.51 -4.63
C MET A 162 -5.84 24.49 -5.03
N ASN A 163 -5.98 25.78 -4.75
CA ASN A 163 -4.97 26.78 -5.14
C ASN A 163 -4.03 27.18 -4.00
N ASP A 164 -4.45 27.03 -2.73
CA ASP A 164 -3.67 27.45 -1.57
C ASP A 164 -3.23 26.32 -0.66
N GLU A 165 -4.16 25.47 -0.19
CA GLU A 165 -3.84 24.44 0.80
C GLU A 165 -3.13 23.23 0.20
N VAL A 166 -3.71 22.58 -0.82
CA VAL A 166 -3.13 21.39 -1.45
C VAL A 166 -1.71 21.65 -1.97
N PRO A 167 -1.39 22.78 -2.65
CA PRO A 167 -0.02 23.10 -3.01
C PRO A 167 0.95 23.16 -1.83
N LYS A 168 0.55 23.77 -0.71
CA LYS A 168 1.40 23.87 0.50
C LYS A 168 1.62 22.49 1.14
N LEU A 169 0.58 21.68 1.24
CA LEU A 169 0.66 20.31 1.79
C LEU A 169 1.51 19.39 0.91
N ILE A 170 1.43 19.52 -0.42
CA ILE A 170 2.31 18.79 -1.34
C ILE A 170 3.78 19.21 -1.10
N ASP A 171 4.05 20.50 -0.94
CA ASP A 171 5.41 21.00 -0.66
C ASP A 171 5.93 20.56 0.73
N GLN A 172 5.03 20.17 1.66
CA GLN A 172 5.35 19.53 2.95
C GLN A 172 5.54 18.01 2.85
N GLY A 173 5.41 17.43 1.65
CA GLY A 173 5.63 15.99 1.42
C GLY A 173 4.38 15.13 1.28
N HIS A 174 3.17 15.69 1.27
CA HIS A 174 1.91 14.97 1.04
C HIS A 174 1.63 14.84 -0.46
N ARG A 175 2.36 13.96 -1.18
CA ARG A 175 2.38 13.92 -2.66
C ARG A 175 1.37 12.95 -3.28
N SER A 176 0.30 12.61 -2.60
CA SER A 176 -0.78 11.83 -3.17
C SER A 176 -2.14 12.32 -2.71
N LEU A 177 -3.05 12.47 -3.67
CA LEU A 177 -4.41 12.95 -3.48
C LEU A 177 -5.36 11.80 -3.72
N LYS A 178 -6.30 11.56 -2.81
CA LYS A 178 -7.34 10.54 -2.94
C LYS A 178 -8.65 11.17 -3.32
N ILE A 179 -9.30 10.65 -4.33
CA ILE A 179 -10.65 11.05 -4.75
C ILE A 179 -11.59 9.85 -4.83
N PHE A 180 -12.87 10.13 -4.74
CA PHE A 180 -13.93 9.15 -4.86
C PHE A 180 -14.89 9.53 -5.99
N MET A 181 -15.25 8.55 -6.83
CA MET A 181 -16.28 8.71 -7.85
C MET A 181 -17.66 8.24 -7.35
N THR A 182 -17.72 7.68 -6.14
CA THR A 182 -18.95 7.30 -5.45
C THR A 182 -18.96 7.80 -4.00
N TYR A 183 -19.94 7.44 -3.22
CA TYR A 183 -20.27 7.91 -1.86
C TYR A 183 -20.77 9.37 -1.80
N PRO A 184 -22.02 9.60 -1.35
CA PRO A 184 -22.66 10.93 -1.40
C PRO A 184 -21.87 12.06 -0.73
N ARG A 185 -21.12 11.74 0.35
CA ARG A 185 -20.33 12.74 1.09
C ARG A 185 -18.99 13.08 0.43
N ASN A 186 -18.38 12.14 -0.31
CA ASN A 186 -17.01 12.26 -0.80
C ASN A 186 -16.92 12.36 -2.33
N ARG A 187 -18.00 11.99 -3.07
CA ARG A 187 -17.90 11.92 -4.53
C ARG A 187 -17.61 13.26 -5.16
N LEU A 188 -16.77 13.22 -6.19
CA LEU A 188 -16.50 14.29 -7.10
C LEU A 188 -17.16 14.01 -8.48
N ASN A 189 -17.66 15.04 -9.14
CA ASN A 189 -18.05 14.98 -10.54
C ASN A 189 -16.85 15.20 -11.46
N ASP A 190 -17.02 15.01 -12.77
CA ASP A 190 -15.91 15.07 -13.73
C ASP A 190 -15.22 16.44 -13.75
N ALA A 191 -15.94 17.56 -13.56
CA ALA A 191 -15.35 18.89 -13.51
C ALA A 191 -14.49 19.07 -12.25
N GLU A 192 -14.92 18.55 -11.11
CA GLU A 192 -14.16 18.54 -9.85
C GLU A 192 -12.94 17.63 -9.96
N ILE A 193 -13.06 16.44 -10.58
CA ILE A 193 -11.93 15.54 -10.84
C ILE A 193 -10.88 16.23 -11.71
N LEU A 194 -11.28 16.89 -12.80
CA LEU A 194 -10.34 17.63 -13.67
C LEU A 194 -9.61 18.73 -12.92
N LYS A 195 -10.27 19.42 -11.98
CA LYS A 195 -9.65 20.43 -11.12
C LYS A 195 -8.57 19.82 -10.20
N VAL A 196 -8.83 18.65 -9.63
CA VAL A 196 -7.83 17.93 -8.83
C VAL A 196 -6.65 17.45 -9.68
N LEU A 197 -6.92 16.88 -10.88
CA LEU A 197 -5.90 16.43 -11.82
C LEU A 197 -5.02 17.61 -12.32
N ASP A 198 -5.60 18.78 -12.57
CA ASP A 198 -4.87 20.00 -12.93
C ASP A 198 -3.85 20.40 -11.85
N THR A 199 -4.30 20.48 -10.60
CA THR A 199 -3.41 20.80 -9.47
C THR A 199 -2.35 19.72 -9.27
N ALA A 200 -2.71 18.44 -9.39
CA ALA A 200 -1.78 17.33 -9.28
C ALA A 200 -0.68 17.40 -10.36
N LYS A 201 -1.03 17.75 -11.61
CA LYS A 201 -0.05 17.96 -12.70
C LYS A 201 0.91 19.11 -12.38
N ARG A 202 0.36 20.26 -11.97
CA ARG A 202 1.18 21.45 -11.65
C ARG A 202 2.15 21.24 -10.49
N LYS A 203 1.78 20.37 -9.54
CA LYS A 203 2.52 20.15 -8.28
C LYS A 203 3.23 18.80 -8.21
N GLN A 204 3.17 17.98 -9.25
CA GLN A 204 3.73 16.62 -9.26
C GLN A 204 3.24 15.79 -8.08
N ALA A 205 1.93 15.53 -8.04
CA ALA A 205 1.30 14.63 -7.09
C ALA A 205 0.58 13.50 -7.82
N LEU A 206 0.51 12.33 -7.21
CA LEU A 206 -0.26 11.18 -7.71
C LEU A 206 -1.72 11.32 -7.30
N VAL A 207 -2.65 11.08 -8.22
CA VAL A 207 -4.08 10.99 -7.88
C VAL A 207 -4.50 9.53 -7.78
N CYS A 208 -5.00 9.15 -6.61
CA CYS A 208 -5.49 7.81 -6.29
C CYS A 208 -7.02 7.82 -6.32
N VAL A 209 -7.65 6.85 -6.99
CA VAL A 209 -9.07 6.92 -7.32
C VAL A 209 -9.83 5.69 -6.86
N HIS A 210 -10.87 5.89 -6.04
CA HIS A 210 -11.94 4.92 -5.86
C HIS A 210 -12.91 5.07 -7.04
N ALA A 211 -12.90 4.11 -7.95
CA ALA A 211 -13.60 4.21 -9.23
C ALA A 211 -14.82 3.29 -9.32
N GLU A 212 -15.97 3.77 -8.87
CA GLU A 212 -17.30 3.14 -9.05
C GLU A 212 -18.32 4.19 -9.51
N ASN A 213 -19.22 3.82 -10.42
CA ASN A 213 -20.26 4.72 -10.96
C ASN A 213 -21.36 4.95 -9.93
N HIS A 214 -21.36 6.14 -9.31
CA HIS A 214 -22.29 6.51 -8.27
C HIS A 214 -23.76 6.41 -8.69
N ASP A 215 -24.11 7.02 -9.81
CA ASP A 215 -25.50 7.17 -10.20
C ASP A 215 -26.12 5.80 -10.56
N ALA A 216 -25.35 4.91 -11.17
CA ALA A 216 -25.76 3.52 -11.43
C ALA A 216 -25.94 2.73 -10.12
N ILE A 217 -25.04 2.86 -9.17
CA ILE A 217 -25.14 2.22 -7.84
C ILE A 217 -26.38 2.72 -7.10
N MET A 218 -26.62 4.04 -7.08
CA MET A 218 -27.79 4.60 -6.40
C MET A 218 -29.09 4.17 -7.05
N TYR A 219 -29.15 4.11 -8.38
CA TYR A 219 -30.32 3.60 -9.08
C TYR A 219 -30.61 2.14 -8.73
N MET A 220 -29.59 1.27 -8.79
CA MET A 220 -29.75 -0.15 -8.42
C MET A 220 -30.15 -0.32 -6.95
N THR A 221 -29.52 0.43 -6.06
CA THR A 221 -29.83 0.41 -4.63
C THR A 221 -31.30 0.79 -4.38
N GLU A 222 -31.78 1.88 -4.98
CA GLU A 222 -33.18 2.30 -4.87
C GLU A 222 -34.16 1.21 -5.35
N LYS A 223 -33.88 0.59 -6.50
CA LYS A 223 -34.73 -0.47 -7.06
C LYS A 223 -34.75 -1.73 -6.21
N LEU A 224 -33.60 -2.14 -5.67
CA LEU A 224 -33.51 -3.29 -4.76
C LEU A 224 -34.30 -3.04 -3.49
N LEU A 225 -34.15 -1.88 -2.86
CA LEU A 225 -34.88 -1.51 -1.64
C LEU A 225 -36.39 -1.40 -1.87
N ALA A 226 -36.81 -0.83 -3.00
CA ALA A 226 -38.23 -0.75 -3.40
C ALA A 226 -38.86 -2.14 -3.62
N ALA A 227 -38.03 -3.16 -3.93
CA ALA A 227 -38.44 -4.54 -4.06
C ALA A 227 -38.27 -5.34 -2.74
N GLU A 228 -38.09 -4.64 -1.60
CA GLU A 228 -37.87 -5.21 -0.25
C GLU A 228 -36.61 -6.11 -0.12
N ASN A 229 -35.64 -5.94 -1.02
CA ASN A 229 -34.37 -6.65 -1.01
C ASN A 229 -33.36 -5.93 -0.11
N ASN A 230 -33.33 -6.27 1.19
CA ASN A 230 -32.60 -5.54 2.23
C ASN A 230 -31.32 -6.27 2.72
N SER A 231 -31.19 -7.59 2.47
CA SER A 231 -30.08 -8.37 3.02
C SER A 231 -28.74 -8.04 2.37
N THR A 232 -27.66 -8.43 3.02
CA THR A 232 -26.26 -8.15 2.62
C THR A 232 -25.89 -8.65 1.24
N LYS A 233 -26.47 -9.74 0.74
CA LYS A 233 -26.22 -10.24 -0.62
C LYS A 233 -26.51 -9.23 -1.74
N PHE A 234 -27.48 -8.34 -1.51
CA PHE A 234 -27.86 -7.33 -2.48
C PHE A 234 -26.84 -6.18 -2.61
N HIS A 235 -25.83 -6.16 -1.71
CA HIS A 235 -24.71 -5.24 -1.83
C HIS A 235 -23.93 -5.47 -3.14
N ALA A 236 -23.61 -6.73 -3.47
CA ALA A 236 -22.95 -7.06 -4.74
C ALA A 236 -23.86 -6.79 -5.97
N TRP A 237 -25.18 -7.00 -5.83
CA TRP A 237 -26.12 -6.74 -6.92
C TRP A 237 -26.30 -5.24 -7.20
N ALA A 238 -26.17 -4.40 -6.18
CA ALA A 238 -26.17 -2.95 -6.34
C ALA A 238 -24.88 -2.41 -6.99
N LYS A 239 -23.80 -3.19 -6.91
CA LYS A 239 -22.46 -2.83 -7.37
C LYS A 239 -21.85 -3.88 -8.31
N PRO A 240 -22.51 -4.20 -9.45
CA PRO A 240 -21.97 -5.18 -10.39
C PRO A 240 -20.62 -4.70 -10.98
N PRO A 241 -19.77 -5.61 -11.53
CA PRO A 241 -18.48 -5.26 -12.17
C PRO A 241 -18.57 -4.09 -13.18
N LEU A 242 -19.69 -4.01 -13.88
CA LEU A 242 -19.97 -2.95 -14.86
C LEU A 242 -19.81 -1.52 -14.30
N VAL A 243 -20.18 -1.28 -13.02
CA VAL A 243 -20.11 0.07 -12.43
C VAL A 243 -18.67 0.46 -12.09
N GLU A 244 -17.83 -0.51 -11.78
CA GLU A 244 -16.38 -0.34 -11.59
C GLU A 244 -15.70 -0.11 -12.95
N ARG A 245 -15.93 -0.97 -13.94
CA ARG A 245 -15.40 -0.84 -15.30
C ARG A 245 -15.66 0.53 -15.90
N GLU A 246 -16.92 1.03 -15.86
CA GLU A 246 -17.27 2.31 -16.42
C GLU A 246 -16.51 3.46 -15.76
N ALA A 247 -16.45 3.47 -14.42
CA ALA A 247 -15.78 4.52 -13.69
C ALA A 247 -14.25 4.49 -13.92
N VAL A 248 -13.64 3.32 -13.99
CA VAL A 248 -12.23 3.13 -14.36
C VAL A 248 -11.96 3.67 -15.75
N HIS A 249 -12.79 3.30 -16.75
CA HIS A 249 -12.65 3.82 -18.10
C HIS A 249 -12.74 5.36 -18.14
N ARG A 250 -13.72 5.93 -17.45
CA ARG A 250 -13.97 7.37 -17.43
C ARG A 250 -12.82 8.14 -16.79
N VAL A 251 -12.31 7.72 -15.63
CA VAL A 251 -11.22 8.44 -14.99
C VAL A 251 -9.89 8.27 -15.75
N ILE A 252 -9.66 7.16 -16.43
CA ILE A 252 -8.53 6.97 -17.35
C ILE A 252 -8.61 8.01 -18.49
N MET A 253 -9.78 8.23 -19.08
CA MET A 253 -9.97 9.24 -20.13
C MET A 253 -9.70 10.66 -19.60
N LEU A 254 -10.17 11.01 -18.40
CA LEU A 254 -9.91 12.31 -17.77
C LEU A 254 -8.39 12.50 -17.49
N SER A 255 -7.73 11.46 -17.02
CA SER A 255 -6.28 11.44 -16.80
C SER A 255 -5.50 11.61 -18.12
N GLU A 256 -5.88 10.89 -19.18
CA GLU A 256 -5.27 10.98 -20.51
C GLU A 256 -5.43 12.38 -21.11
N LEU A 257 -6.59 13.03 -20.92
CA LEU A 257 -6.87 14.38 -21.41
C LEU A 257 -5.86 15.41 -20.89
N LEU A 258 -5.43 15.27 -19.64
CA LEU A 258 -4.48 16.18 -18.98
C LEU A 258 -3.05 15.65 -18.94
N ASP A 259 -2.82 14.39 -19.34
CA ASP A 259 -1.54 13.67 -19.20
C ASP A 259 -1.06 13.65 -17.74
N VAL A 260 -1.89 13.13 -16.83
CA VAL A 260 -1.64 13.02 -15.40
C VAL A 260 -1.59 11.56 -14.99
N PRO A 261 -0.51 11.08 -14.36
CA PRO A 261 -0.48 9.74 -13.78
C PRO A 261 -1.54 9.56 -12.69
N ILE A 262 -2.24 8.42 -12.71
CA ILE A 262 -3.21 8.06 -11.67
C ILE A 262 -3.01 6.62 -11.19
N GLN A 263 -3.50 6.34 -9.98
CA GLN A 263 -3.63 4.98 -9.47
C GLN A 263 -5.09 4.64 -9.24
N ILE A 264 -5.53 3.51 -9.81
CA ILE A 264 -6.83 2.92 -9.55
C ILE A 264 -6.71 2.03 -8.32
N PHE A 265 -7.50 2.32 -7.29
CA PHE A 265 -7.50 1.59 -6.02
C PHE A 265 -8.36 0.32 -6.10
N HIS A 266 -7.99 -0.69 -5.30
CA HIS A 266 -8.77 -1.91 -4.99
C HIS A 266 -9.52 -2.52 -6.18
N VAL A 267 -8.81 -2.74 -7.30
CA VAL A 267 -9.38 -3.40 -8.51
C VAL A 267 -9.86 -4.79 -8.12
N SER A 268 -11.15 -5.06 -8.38
CA SER A 268 -11.84 -6.24 -7.87
C SER A 268 -12.26 -7.25 -8.94
N CYS A 269 -12.26 -6.87 -10.23
CA CYS A 269 -12.81 -7.71 -11.30
C CYS A 269 -12.00 -7.62 -12.60
N GLU A 270 -12.19 -8.64 -13.48
CA GLU A 270 -11.53 -8.72 -14.78
C GLU A 270 -11.83 -7.50 -15.65
N GLU A 271 -13.10 -7.07 -15.70
CA GLU A 271 -13.55 -5.98 -16.57
C GLU A 271 -12.80 -4.68 -16.28
N ALA A 272 -12.60 -4.33 -15.01
CA ALA A 272 -11.88 -3.13 -14.59
C ALA A 272 -10.36 -3.26 -14.87
N ALA A 273 -9.77 -4.40 -14.56
CA ALA A 273 -8.36 -4.68 -14.81
C ALA A 273 -8.01 -4.63 -16.30
N GLU A 274 -8.90 -5.09 -17.17
CA GLU A 274 -8.73 -5.04 -18.61
C GLU A 274 -8.73 -3.60 -19.16
N GLU A 275 -9.55 -2.69 -18.63
CA GLU A 275 -9.51 -1.25 -19.01
C GLU A 275 -8.15 -0.64 -18.64
N ILE A 276 -7.61 -0.98 -17.47
CA ILE A 276 -6.28 -0.55 -17.03
C ILE A 276 -5.19 -1.08 -17.96
N ARG A 277 -5.23 -2.39 -18.27
CA ARG A 277 -4.27 -3.04 -19.16
C ARG A 277 -4.25 -2.38 -20.54
N ARG A 278 -5.40 -2.10 -21.12
CA ARG A 278 -5.53 -1.39 -22.42
C ARG A 278 -4.92 0.01 -22.38
N ALA A 279 -5.12 0.74 -21.28
CA ALA A 279 -4.53 2.04 -21.09
C ALA A 279 -3.00 1.98 -20.97
N GLN A 280 -2.48 1.04 -20.18
CA GLN A 280 -1.04 0.80 -20.05
C GLN A 280 -0.39 0.40 -21.38
N GLN A 281 -1.05 -0.44 -22.20
CA GLN A 281 -0.56 -0.81 -23.54
C GLN A 281 -0.48 0.38 -24.51
N ARG A 282 -1.27 1.44 -24.30
CA ARG A 282 -1.14 2.72 -25.00
C ARG A 282 -0.04 3.62 -24.42
N GLY A 283 0.69 3.14 -23.39
CA GLY A 283 1.76 3.86 -22.72
C GLY A 283 1.27 4.90 -21.70
N LEU A 284 0.00 4.86 -21.26
CA LEU A 284 -0.49 5.72 -20.20
C LEU A 284 0.11 5.30 -18.85
N LYS A 285 0.44 6.26 -18.00
CA LYS A 285 0.88 6.01 -16.62
C LYS A 285 -0.33 5.78 -15.72
N ILE A 286 -0.98 4.65 -15.89
CA ILE A 286 -2.09 4.17 -15.07
C ILE A 286 -1.57 3.06 -14.18
N PHE A 287 -1.53 3.30 -12.88
CA PHE A 287 -1.15 2.34 -11.86
C PHE A 287 -2.40 1.74 -11.23
N SER A 288 -2.26 0.59 -10.59
CA SER A 288 -3.39 -0.03 -9.89
C SER A 288 -2.93 -0.95 -8.77
N GLU A 289 -3.87 -1.21 -7.88
CA GLU A 289 -3.73 -2.14 -6.78
C GLU A 289 -4.95 -3.03 -6.66
N THR A 290 -4.78 -4.15 -5.96
CA THR A 290 -5.87 -5.01 -5.50
C THR A 290 -5.66 -5.35 -4.02
N CYS A 291 -6.58 -6.11 -3.44
CA CYS A 291 -6.56 -6.43 -2.02
C CYS A 291 -6.82 -7.91 -1.78
N PRO A 292 -6.35 -8.50 -0.63
CA PRO A 292 -6.52 -9.91 -0.33
C PRO A 292 -7.96 -10.41 -0.33
N GLN A 293 -8.93 -9.55 0.03
CA GLN A 293 -10.36 -9.92 -0.02
C GLN A 293 -10.80 -10.34 -1.43
N TYR A 294 -10.21 -9.76 -2.48
CA TYR A 294 -10.50 -10.14 -3.87
C TYR A 294 -9.75 -11.39 -4.34
N PHE A 295 -8.95 -11.99 -3.48
CA PHE A 295 -8.29 -13.27 -3.75
C PHE A 295 -9.03 -14.45 -3.12
N VAL A 296 -9.79 -14.23 -2.04
CA VAL A 296 -10.33 -15.32 -1.21
C VAL A 296 -11.81 -15.19 -0.87
N LEU A 297 -12.39 -13.98 -0.93
CA LEU A 297 -13.82 -13.76 -0.68
C LEU A 297 -14.60 -13.68 -1.99
N THR A 298 -15.84 -14.14 -1.96
CA THR A 298 -16.77 -14.09 -3.09
C THR A 298 -18.08 -13.41 -2.71
N GLU A 299 -18.90 -13.07 -3.70
CA GLU A 299 -20.25 -12.55 -3.47
C GLU A 299 -21.14 -13.51 -2.66
N ARG A 300 -20.82 -14.82 -2.62
CA ARG A 300 -21.54 -15.82 -1.81
C ARG A 300 -21.33 -15.59 -0.31
N ASP A 301 -20.21 -14.98 0.10
CA ASP A 301 -19.94 -14.67 1.50
C ASP A 301 -20.89 -13.59 2.04
N LEU A 302 -21.47 -12.78 1.16
CA LEU A 302 -22.50 -11.82 1.50
C LEU A 302 -23.89 -12.47 1.70
N ASP A 303 -24.12 -13.68 1.16
CA ASP A 303 -25.42 -14.40 1.27
C ASP A 303 -25.46 -15.27 2.53
N ARG A 304 -25.30 -14.65 3.69
CA ARG A 304 -25.39 -15.23 5.02
C ARG A 304 -26.44 -14.48 5.85
N ASP A 305 -26.70 -14.93 7.06
CA ASP A 305 -27.51 -14.16 8.01
C ASP A 305 -26.97 -12.72 8.12
N GLN A 306 -27.85 -11.75 8.36
CA GLN A 306 -27.55 -10.31 8.26
C GLN A 306 -26.25 -9.90 8.97
N ARG A 307 -26.04 -10.33 10.22
CA ARG A 307 -24.81 -9.99 10.97
C ARG A 307 -23.58 -10.70 10.43
N GLU A 308 -23.71 -11.94 10.02
CA GLU A 308 -22.59 -12.69 9.43
C GLU A 308 -22.23 -12.15 8.03
N GLY A 309 -23.21 -11.88 7.17
CA GLY A 309 -22.97 -11.30 5.85
C GLY A 309 -22.36 -9.89 5.92
N ALA A 310 -22.66 -9.12 6.96
CA ALA A 310 -22.11 -7.78 7.18
C ALA A 310 -20.57 -7.79 7.34
N LYS A 311 -19.99 -8.88 7.85
CA LYS A 311 -18.54 -9.04 8.00
C LYS A 311 -17.78 -8.96 6.66
N PHE A 312 -18.47 -9.18 5.53
CA PHE A 312 -17.90 -9.22 4.18
C PHE A 312 -18.27 -8.00 3.33
N VAL A 313 -19.04 -7.06 3.87
CA VAL A 313 -19.45 -5.85 3.15
C VAL A 313 -18.26 -4.89 3.02
N CYS A 314 -17.75 -4.75 1.80
CA CYS A 314 -16.71 -3.81 1.39
C CYS A 314 -17.01 -3.26 -0.01
N SER A 315 -16.30 -2.24 -0.46
CA SER A 315 -16.48 -1.64 -1.78
C SER A 315 -15.15 -1.38 -2.47
N PRO A 316 -14.99 -1.92 -3.70
CA PRO A 316 -15.93 -2.77 -4.44
C PRO A 316 -16.35 -4.03 -3.70
N ALA A 317 -17.53 -4.58 -4.04
CA ALA A 317 -18.02 -5.81 -3.43
C ALA A 317 -17.12 -7.01 -3.82
N PRO A 318 -17.01 -8.06 -2.97
CA PRO A 318 -16.43 -9.34 -3.39
C PRO A 318 -17.11 -9.86 -4.66
N ARG A 319 -16.34 -10.50 -5.54
CA ARG A 319 -16.76 -10.91 -6.87
C ARG A 319 -16.91 -12.43 -7.01
N THR A 320 -16.76 -12.93 -8.21
CA THR A 320 -16.80 -14.36 -8.53
C THR A 320 -15.41 -15.00 -8.41
N GLU A 321 -15.36 -16.33 -8.34
CA GLU A 321 -14.10 -17.09 -8.42
C GLU A 321 -13.37 -16.84 -9.76
N GLY A 322 -14.14 -16.59 -10.86
CA GLY A 322 -13.56 -16.22 -12.15
C GLY A 322 -12.82 -14.87 -12.09
N ASP A 323 -13.39 -13.89 -11.39
CA ASP A 323 -12.72 -12.61 -11.18
C ASP A 323 -11.47 -12.74 -10.31
N GLN A 324 -11.46 -13.63 -9.29
CA GLN A 324 -10.28 -13.90 -8.48
C GLN A 324 -9.10 -14.37 -9.34
N GLU A 325 -9.32 -15.37 -10.21
CA GLU A 325 -8.27 -15.88 -11.11
C GLU A 325 -7.82 -14.79 -12.11
N ALA A 326 -8.74 -14.01 -12.66
CA ALA A 326 -8.41 -12.90 -13.56
C ALA A 326 -7.58 -11.82 -12.86
N VAL A 327 -7.92 -11.44 -11.62
CA VAL A 327 -7.14 -10.49 -10.82
C VAL A 327 -5.71 -11.01 -10.59
N TRP A 328 -5.54 -12.31 -10.27
CA TRP A 328 -4.22 -12.93 -10.16
C TRP A 328 -3.44 -12.89 -11.48
N ASP A 329 -4.08 -13.13 -12.62
CA ASP A 329 -3.45 -13.01 -13.92
C ASP A 329 -2.95 -11.58 -14.17
N HIS A 330 -3.74 -10.57 -13.79
CA HIS A 330 -3.35 -9.17 -13.91
C HIS A 330 -2.22 -8.75 -12.93
N VAL A 331 -2.14 -9.37 -11.74
CA VAL A 331 -0.98 -9.24 -10.85
C VAL A 331 0.27 -9.86 -11.49
N ARG A 332 0.16 -11.09 -12.00
CA ARG A 332 1.27 -11.80 -12.68
C ARG A 332 1.78 -11.05 -13.92
N LEU A 333 0.89 -10.42 -14.67
CA LEU A 333 1.22 -9.63 -15.87
C LEU A 333 1.75 -8.23 -15.54
N GLY A 334 1.71 -7.80 -14.27
CA GLY A 334 2.13 -6.46 -13.84
C GLY A 334 1.15 -5.34 -14.19
N THR A 335 -0.06 -5.67 -14.65
CA THR A 335 -1.15 -4.70 -14.81
C THR A 335 -1.54 -4.12 -13.45
N ILE A 336 -1.72 -5.00 -12.46
CA ILE A 336 -1.91 -4.65 -11.05
C ILE A 336 -0.55 -4.73 -10.38
N GLY A 337 -0.06 -3.58 -9.94
CA GLY A 337 1.30 -3.43 -9.44
C GLY A 337 1.45 -3.55 -7.94
N ASN A 338 0.38 -3.41 -7.15
CA ASN A 338 0.41 -3.44 -5.70
C ASN A 338 -0.69 -4.34 -5.14
N VAL A 339 -0.41 -4.97 -3.99
CA VAL A 339 -1.40 -5.62 -3.14
C VAL A 339 -1.43 -4.86 -1.81
N THR A 340 -2.51 -4.15 -1.58
CA THR A 340 -2.78 -3.35 -0.38
C THR A 340 -3.86 -4.01 0.47
N SER A 341 -4.13 -3.53 1.67
CA SER A 341 -5.17 -4.15 2.51
C SER A 341 -6.57 -3.59 2.27
N ASP A 342 -6.67 -2.32 1.92
CA ASP A 342 -7.90 -1.53 2.09
C ASP A 342 -8.53 -1.75 3.48
N HIS A 343 -7.65 -1.85 4.50
CA HIS A 343 -8.07 -2.05 5.89
C HIS A 343 -8.98 -0.90 6.32
N ALA A 344 -10.24 -1.21 6.51
CA ALA A 344 -11.27 -0.29 6.96
C ALA A 344 -12.12 -0.99 8.05
N PRO A 345 -11.59 -1.05 9.28
CA PRO A 345 -12.12 -1.88 10.37
C PRO A 345 -13.31 -1.18 11.04
N TYR A 346 -14.42 -1.89 11.13
CA TYR A 346 -15.64 -1.48 11.84
C TYR A 346 -16.11 -2.63 12.72
N ASN A 347 -16.29 -2.40 14.01
CA ASN A 347 -16.81 -3.42 14.92
C ASN A 347 -18.24 -3.83 14.54
N ILE A 348 -18.58 -5.09 14.77
CA ILE A 348 -19.94 -5.61 14.56
C ILE A 348 -20.85 -5.18 15.72
N ASP A 349 -20.34 -5.20 16.95
CA ASP A 349 -21.14 -5.04 18.17
C ASP A 349 -21.18 -3.61 18.73
N GLU A 350 -20.48 -2.65 18.09
CA GLU A 350 -20.51 -1.26 18.53
C GLU A 350 -21.54 -0.42 17.74
N LEU A 351 -22.13 0.56 18.44
CA LEU A 351 -23.13 1.48 17.86
C LEU A 351 -22.59 2.31 16.69
N GLU A 352 -21.29 2.60 16.67
CA GLU A 352 -20.63 3.32 15.57
C GLU A 352 -19.96 2.38 14.56
N GLY A 353 -20.14 1.07 14.69
CA GLY A 353 -19.54 0.04 13.84
C GLY A 353 -20.31 -0.24 12.54
N LYS A 354 -20.32 -1.50 12.12
CA LYS A 354 -21.01 -1.97 10.90
C LYS A 354 -22.50 -1.57 10.87
N PHE A 355 -23.18 -1.66 12.01
CA PHE A 355 -24.60 -1.39 12.15
C PHE A 355 -24.91 0.00 12.73
N TRP A 356 -24.11 1.02 12.41
CA TRP A 356 -24.30 2.39 12.87
C TRP A 356 -25.72 2.95 12.64
N ALA A 357 -26.43 2.45 11.60
CA ALA A 357 -27.80 2.85 11.28
C ALA A 357 -28.86 1.96 11.97
N GLY A 358 -28.45 1.03 12.83
CA GLY A 358 -29.30 0.10 13.61
C GLY A 358 -29.24 -1.34 13.11
N ASP A 359 -29.62 -2.29 13.97
CA ASP A 359 -29.49 -3.74 13.75
C ASP A 359 -30.25 -4.26 12.51
N ASN A 360 -31.30 -3.58 12.09
CA ASN A 360 -32.09 -3.93 10.92
C ASN A 360 -31.75 -3.06 9.69
N ALA A 361 -30.62 -2.39 9.70
CA ALA A 361 -30.18 -1.56 8.60
C ALA A 361 -30.12 -2.38 7.29
N PRO A 362 -30.64 -1.86 6.16
CA PRO A 362 -30.48 -2.52 4.87
C PRO A 362 -29.02 -2.53 4.45
N PHE A 363 -28.66 -3.39 3.49
CA PHE A 363 -27.29 -3.53 2.98
C PHE A 363 -26.63 -2.19 2.62
N SER A 364 -27.40 -1.22 2.16
CA SER A 364 -26.95 0.11 1.74
C SER A 364 -26.52 1.01 2.91
N GLN A 365 -26.84 0.65 4.14
CA GLN A 365 -26.52 1.37 5.38
C GLN A 365 -25.56 0.59 6.29
N ILE A 366 -25.00 -0.52 5.83
CA ILE A 366 -23.91 -1.23 6.51
C ILE A 366 -22.60 -0.55 6.14
N ALA A 367 -21.75 -0.27 7.14
CA ALA A 367 -20.46 0.36 6.88
C ALA A 367 -19.61 -0.52 5.94
N ASN A 368 -19.10 0.09 4.85
CA ASN A 368 -18.27 -0.59 3.88
C ASN A 368 -16.81 -0.62 4.36
N GLY A 369 -16.25 -1.80 4.46
CA GLY A 369 -14.86 -2.02 4.83
C GLY A 369 -14.67 -3.27 5.68
N VAL A 370 -13.51 -3.86 5.57
CA VAL A 370 -13.11 -5.07 6.31
C VAL A 370 -11.72 -4.89 6.90
N PRO A 371 -11.40 -5.51 8.06
CA PRO A 371 -10.04 -5.55 8.55
C PRO A 371 -9.18 -6.49 7.68
N GLY A 372 -7.92 -6.12 7.41
CA GLY A 372 -7.04 -6.92 6.56
C GLY A 372 -5.57 -6.57 6.63
N LEU A 373 -5.17 -5.58 7.45
CA LEU A 373 -3.81 -5.05 7.48
C LEU A 373 -2.78 -6.12 7.90
N GLU A 374 -3.05 -6.88 8.97
CA GLU A 374 -2.18 -7.95 9.45
C GLU A 374 -2.15 -9.17 8.50
N THR A 375 -3.27 -9.49 7.88
CA THR A 375 -3.44 -10.68 7.05
C THR A 375 -3.02 -10.47 5.60
N ARG A 376 -2.74 -9.23 5.17
CA ARG A 376 -2.41 -8.86 3.79
C ARG A 376 -1.27 -9.69 3.21
N MET A 377 -0.11 -9.69 3.85
CA MET A 377 1.05 -10.42 3.35
C MET A 377 0.87 -11.93 3.47
N PRO A 378 0.39 -12.50 4.59
CA PRO A 378 0.14 -13.94 4.71
C PRO A 378 -0.81 -14.50 3.65
N ILE A 379 -1.95 -13.86 3.40
CA ILE A 379 -2.89 -14.31 2.36
C ILE A 379 -2.24 -14.20 0.98
N THR A 380 -1.57 -13.08 0.68
CA THR A 380 -0.91 -12.89 -0.61
C THR A 380 0.20 -13.92 -0.84
N PHE A 381 0.97 -14.28 0.19
CA PHE A 381 2.02 -15.30 0.09
C PHE A 381 1.42 -16.69 -0.14
N SER A 382 0.45 -17.08 0.67
CA SER A 382 -0.19 -18.39 0.59
C SER A 382 -0.92 -18.59 -0.74
N GLU A 383 -1.76 -17.62 -1.14
CA GLU A 383 -2.53 -17.70 -2.38
C GLU A 383 -1.67 -17.50 -3.64
N GLY A 384 -0.65 -16.66 -3.54
CA GLY A 384 0.22 -16.30 -4.66
C GLY A 384 1.40 -17.25 -4.82
N VAL A 385 2.31 -17.26 -3.83
CA VAL A 385 3.60 -17.96 -3.91
C VAL A 385 3.41 -19.47 -3.71
N VAL A 386 2.75 -19.87 -2.61
CA VAL A 386 2.59 -21.31 -2.29
C VAL A 386 1.75 -22.02 -3.34
N LYS A 387 0.70 -21.37 -3.87
CA LYS A 387 -0.11 -21.94 -4.97
C LYS A 387 0.53 -21.75 -6.36
N GLY A 388 1.71 -21.15 -6.44
CA GLY A 388 2.48 -21.02 -7.69
C GLY A 388 1.91 -20.04 -8.72
N ARG A 389 1.09 -19.08 -8.31
CA ARG A 389 0.54 -18.04 -9.19
C ARG A 389 1.56 -16.93 -9.48
N ILE A 390 2.41 -16.60 -8.50
CA ILE A 390 3.51 -15.63 -8.61
C ILE A 390 4.77 -16.20 -7.96
N ASP A 391 5.94 -15.67 -8.32
CA ASP A 391 7.21 -15.98 -7.67
C ASP A 391 7.50 -15.08 -6.45
N LEU A 392 8.57 -15.38 -5.73
CA LEU A 392 8.99 -14.62 -4.54
C LEU A 392 9.35 -13.16 -4.87
N GLN A 393 9.97 -12.91 -6.01
CA GLN A 393 10.35 -11.57 -6.42
C GLN A 393 9.11 -10.73 -6.72
N THR A 394 8.12 -11.30 -7.39
CA THR A 394 6.83 -10.65 -7.63
C THR A 394 6.10 -10.39 -6.30
N PHE A 395 6.12 -11.34 -5.36
CA PHE A 395 5.55 -11.11 -4.02
C PHE A 395 6.17 -9.89 -3.33
N VAL A 396 7.50 -9.80 -3.29
CA VAL A 396 8.20 -8.64 -2.71
C VAL A 396 7.89 -7.37 -3.51
N ALA A 397 7.82 -7.45 -4.83
CA ALA A 397 7.48 -6.32 -5.67
C ALA A 397 6.11 -5.74 -5.30
N VAL A 398 5.06 -6.58 -5.27
CA VAL A 398 3.67 -6.10 -5.09
C VAL A 398 3.31 -5.76 -3.65
N THR A 399 4.05 -6.28 -2.65
CA THR A 399 3.78 -6.01 -1.23
C THR A 399 4.67 -4.93 -0.61
N SER A 400 5.75 -4.53 -1.30
CA SER A 400 6.74 -3.59 -0.77
C SER A 400 7.34 -2.66 -1.83
N THR A 401 8.14 -3.18 -2.78
CA THR A 401 9.00 -2.36 -3.65
C THR A 401 8.22 -1.44 -4.58
N ASN A 402 7.13 -1.93 -5.18
CA ASN A 402 6.33 -1.13 -6.12
C ASN A 402 5.63 0.03 -5.42
N ALA A 403 5.10 -0.18 -4.22
CA ALA A 403 4.54 0.89 -3.40
C ALA A 403 5.62 1.92 -3.04
N ALA A 404 6.84 1.48 -2.65
CA ALA A 404 7.94 2.39 -2.38
C ALA A 404 8.27 3.28 -3.59
N ARG A 405 8.32 2.70 -4.80
CA ARG A 405 8.60 3.43 -6.03
C ARG A 405 7.46 4.38 -6.41
N LEU A 406 6.22 3.87 -6.37
CA LEU A 406 5.04 4.63 -6.78
C LEU A 406 4.80 5.85 -5.89
N PHE A 407 5.18 5.77 -4.63
CA PHE A 407 4.95 6.85 -3.66
C PHE A 407 6.22 7.61 -3.26
N GLY A 408 7.34 7.45 -3.98
CA GLY A 408 8.55 8.25 -3.78
C GLY A 408 9.33 7.90 -2.50
N LEU A 409 9.21 6.68 -2.01
CA LEU A 409 9.93 6.19 -0.83
C LEU A 409 11.16 5.35 -1.16
N TYR A 410 11.28 4.88 -2.42
CA TYR A 410 12.42 4.11 -2.90
C TYR A 410 13.63 5.02 -3.21
N PRO A 411 14.89 4.62 -2.90
CA PRO A 411 15.33 3.36 -2.33
C PRO A 411 15.43 3.36 -0.79
N LYS A 412 14.94 4.37 -0.11
CA LYS A 412 14.96 4.44 1.35
C LYS A 412 14.18 3.29 1.98
N LYS A 413 13.04 2.94 1.38
CA LYS A 413 12.13 1.85 1.75
C LYS A 413 11.98 0.86 0.59
N GLY A 414 11.46 -0.35 0.86
CA GLY A 414 11.06 -1.32 -0.16
C GLY A 414 12.21 -2.10 -0.80
N THR A 415 13.38 -2.14 -0.18
CA THR A 415 14.54 -2.90 -0.65
C THR A 415 15.49 -3.23 0.50
N ILE A 416 16.19 -4.38 0.40
CA ILE A 416 17.36 -4.69 1.22
C ILE A 416 18.59 -4.31 0.40
N SER A 417 19.10 -3.11 0.64
CA SER A 417 20.29 -2.58 0.00
C SER A 417 21.06 -1.65 0.94
N VAL A 418 22.37 -1.51 0.73
CA VAL A 418 23.19 -0.61 1.54
C VAL A 418 22.69 0.83 1.38
N GLY A 419 22.43 1.49 2.51
CA GLY A 419 21.88 2.85 2.60
C GLY A 419 20.38 2.92 2.82
N ALA A 420 19.62 1.83 2.59
CA ALA A 420 18.21 1.76 2.90
C ALA A 420 17.97 1.73 4.43
N ASP A 421 16.79 2.14 4.86
CA ASP A 421 16.35 1.91 6.24
C ASP A 421 16.28 0.40 6.50
N ALA A 422 16.64 -0.02 7.69
CA ALA A 422 16.59 -1.43 8.08
C ALA A 422 15.14 -1.84 8.45
N ASP A 423 14.26 -1.77 7.44
CA ASP A 423 12.89 -2.22 7.49
C ASP A 423 12.81 -3.59 6.84
N ILE A 424 12.73 -4.62 7.67
CA ILE A 424 12.94 -6.01 7.26
C ILE A 424 11.85 -6.89 7.84
N CYS A 425 11.32 -7.79 7.01
CA CYS A 425 10.50 -8.91 7.44
C CYS A 425 11.27 -10.22 7.25
N ILE A 426 11.57 -10.93 8.34
CA ILE A 426 12.05 -12.30 8.30
C ILE A 426 10.83 -13.20 8.25
N TRP A 427 10.74 -14.01 7.19
CA TRP A 427 9.54 -14.75 6.82
C TRP A 427 9.72 -16.25 6.97
N ASP A 428 8.81 -16.88 7.69
CA ASP A 428 8.72 -18.35 7.76
C ASP A 428 7.77 -18.86 6.68
N ALA A 429 8.33 -19.37 5.59
CA ALA A 429 7.58 -19.84 4.44
C ALA A 429 6.85 -21.16 4.64
N GLU A 430 7.21 -21.91 5.71
CA GLU A 430 6.67 -23.24 6.00
C GLU A 430 5.66 -23.23 7.15
N LYS A 431 5.44 -22.09 7.79
CA LYS A 431 4.54 -21.98 8.92
C LYS A 431 3.08 -21.99 8.47
N ASP A 432 2.36 -23.06 8.81
CA ASP A 432 0.91 -23.14 8.63
C ASP A 432 0.19 -22.43 9.76
N VAL A 433 -0.80 -21.60 9.40
CA VAL A 433 -1.63 -20.83 10.33
C VAL A 433 -3.08 -20.90 9.88
N THR A 434 -4.00 -21.15 10.82
CA THR A 434 -5.42 -20.89 10.61
C THR A 434 -5.72 -19.51 11.14
N ILE A 435 -6.15 -18.60 10.26
CA ILE A 435 -6.50 -17.24 10.67
C ILE A 435 -7.76 -17.31 11.53
N THR A 436 -7.68 -16.77 12.73
CA THR A 436 -8.82 -16.57 13.63
C THR A 436 -8.72 -15.19 14.27
N GLN A 437 -9.83 -14.63 14.70
CA GLN A 437 -9.84 -13.34 15.41
C GLN A 437 -8.88 -13.34 16.62
N ASP A 438 -8.81 -14.45 17.35
CA ASP A 438 -8.02 -14.56 18.58
C ASP A 438 -6.50 -14.44 18.39
N ILE A 439 -5.99 -14.69 17.18
CA ILE A 439 -4.54 -14.58 16.89
C ILE A 439 -4.14 -13.23 16.31
N LEU A 440 -5.12 -12.38 15.94
CA LEU A 440 -4.89 -11.09 15.30
C LEU A 440 -4.78 -9.97 16.36
N HIS A 441 -4.08 -8.89 16.00
CA HIS A 441 -3.70 -7.82 16.92
C HIS A 441 -4.40 -6.49 16.64
N HIS A 442 -5.41 -6.50 15.75
CA HIS A 442 -6.26 -5.35 15.48
C HIS A 442 -7.36 -5.21 16.54
N ASP A 443 -7.91 -4.00 16.68
CA ASP A 443 -8.97 -3.72 17.68
C ASP A 443 -10.38 -4.03 17.17
N THR A 444 -10.52 -4.60 15.97
CA THR A 444 -11.82 -5.04 15.41
C THR A 444 -12.24 -6.36 16.07
N ASP A 445 -13.54 -6.52 16.32
CA ASP A 445 -14.12 -7.70 16.99
C ASP A 445 -14.37 -8.91 16.08
N TYR A 446 -13.91 -8.86 14.81
CA TYR A 446 -14.01 -9.96 13.84
C TYR A 446 -12.92 -9.85 12.76
N THR A 447 -12.69 -10.97 12.05
CA THR A 447 -11.98 -10.99 10.78
C THR A 447 -12.86 -11.61 9.68
N PRO A 448 -12.87 -11.08 8.42
CA PRO A 448 -13.56 -11.73 7.32
C PRO A 448 -12.87 -13.01 6.85
N PHE A 449 -11.66 -13.27 7.34
CA PHE A 449 -10.83 -14.41 6.97
C PHE A 449 -10.85 -15.52 8.04
N GLU A 450 -11.85 -15.51 8.94
CA GLU A 450 -11.99 -16.50 10.00
C GLU A 450 -12.01 -17.94 9.44
N GLY A 451 -11.11 -18.80 9.95
CA GLY A 451 -10.96 -20.19 9.52
C GLY A 451 -10.15 -20.40 8.24
N LEU A 452 -9.66 -19.34 7.57
CA LEU A 452 -8.82 -19.46 6.39
C LEU A 452 -7.45 -20.03 6.79
N GLN A 453 -7.06 -21.12 6.11
CA GLN A 453 -5.73 -21.71 6.28
C GLN A 453 -4.74 -21.07 5.32
N VAL A 454 -3.62 -20.60 5.85
CA VAL A 454 -2.53 -20.00 5.08
C VAL A 454 -1.21 -20.65 5.43
N THR A 455 -0.32 -20.74 4.47
CA THR A 455 1.08 -21.16 4.65
C THR A 455 1.99 -19.98 4.39
N GLY A 456 2.89 -19.71 5.32
CA GLY A 456 3.79 -18.56 5.34
C GLY A 456 3.30 -17.45 6.28
N TRP A 457 4.17 -17.07 7.24
CA TRP A 457 3.86 -16.06 8.26
C TRP A 457 5.12 -15.26 8.66
N PRO A 458 5.00 -13.98 9.06
CA PRO A 458 6.13 -13.23 9.60
C PRO A 458 6.72 -13.93 10.83
N PHE A 459 8.04 -14.12 10.84
CA PHE A 459 8.78 -14.63 11.98
C PHE A 459 9.31 -13.48 12.85
N ILE A 460 9.95 -12.48 12.22
CA ILE A 460 10.39 -11.23 12.87
C ILE A 460 10.10 -10.07 11.93
N THR A 461 9.56 -8.99 12.47
CA THR A 461 9.43 -7.71 11.80
C THR A 461 10.34 -6.68 12.46
N ILE A 462 11.15 -6.00 11.66
CA ILE A 462 12.14 -5.01 12.07
C ILE A 462 11.80 -3.69 11.40
N SER A 463 11.61 -2.62 12.17
CA SER A 463 11.40 -1.27 11.69
C SER A 463 12.59 -0.40 12.09
N ARG A 464 13.30 0.12 11.11
CA ARG A 464 14.55 0.90 11.28
C ARG A 464 15.50 0.27 12.30
N GLY A 465 15.78 -1.05 12.11
CA GLY A 465 16.71 -1.79 12.93
C GLY A 465 16.19 -2.23 14.31
N LYS A 466 14.97 -1.86 14.69
CA LYS A 466 14.31 -2.28 15.94
C LYS A 466 13.32 -3.40 15.67
N ILE A 467 13.40 -4.48 16.44
CA ILE A 467 12.41 -5.56 16.39
C ILE A 467 11.09 -5.01 16.95
N VAL A 468 10.04 -5.04 16.15
CA VAL A 468 8.68 -4.59 16.53
C VAL A 468 7.71 -5.78 16.70
N TRP A 469 8.06 -6.94 16.12
CA TRP A 469 7.34 -8.21 16.26
C TRP A 469 8.31 -9.37 16.21
N GLU A 470 8.14 -10.37 17.05
CA GLU A 470 8.94 -11.59 17.05
C GLU A 470 8.11 -12.79 17.48
N ASN A 471 7.74 -13.64 16.51
CA ASN A 471 7.12 -14.97 16.69
C ASN A 471 6.03 -15.05 17.77
N GLY A 472 5.06 -14.14 17.76
CA GLY A 472 3.96 -14.06 18.74
C GLY A 472 4.17 -13.01 19.84
N ASP A 473 5.36 -12.39 19.90
CA ASP A 473 5.67 -11.37 20.90
C ASP A 473 5.61 -9.97 20.26
N VAL A 474 4.63 -9.17 20.67
CA VAL A 474 4.47 -7.77 20.24
C VAL A 474 5.48 -6.89 20.97
N ARG A 475 6.41 -6.29 20.22
CA ARG A 475 7.42 -5.38 20.75
C ARG A 475 7.26 -3.95 20.25
N CYS A 476 6.08 -3.64 19.71
CA CYS A 476 5.73 -2.31 19.27
C CYS A 476 5.76 -1.30 20.43
N GLU A 477 6.36 -0.14 20.19
CA GLU A 477 6.35 0.99 21.13
C GLU A 477 5.65 2.18 20.47
N ALA A 478 4.70 2.78 21.17
CA ALA A 478 4.04 4.01 20.74
C ALA A 478 5.08 5.11 20.50
N GLY A 479 4.93 5.85 19.40
CA GLY A 479 5.84 6.96 19.04
C GLY A 479 7.16 6.52 18.40
N TRP A 480 7.33 5.24 18.06
CA TRP A 480 8.52 4.81 17.29
C TRP A 480 8.42 5.21 15.81
N GLY A 481 7.23 5.23 15.23
CA GLY A 481 6.99 5.58 13.82
C GLY A 481 7.31 7.04 13.51
N ASN A 482 7.82 7.29 12.30
CA ASN A 482 8.07 8.62 11.79
C ASN A 482 7.18 8.92 10.58
N PHE A 483 6.76 10.18 10.46
CA PHE A 483 6.16 10.66 9.22
C PHE A 483 7.20 10.65 8.10
N LEU A 484 6.83 10.07 6.97
CA LEU A 484 7.64 10.04 5.75
C LEU A 484 7.17 11.12 4.78
N ALA A 485 7.82 12.27 4.83
CA ALA A 485 7.66 13.28 3.79
C ALA A 485 8.24 12.78 2.47
N ARG A 486 7.58 13.09 1.36
CA ARG A 486 7.96 12.64 0.01
C ARG A 486 8.34 13.83 -0.85
N ASP A 487 9.55 13.79 -1.39
CA ASP A 487 10.04 14.78 -2.36
C ASP A 487 9.44 14.55 -3.75
N PRO A 488 9.54 15.51 -4.70
CA PRO A 488 9.23 15.25 -6.11
C PRO A 488 10.07 14.08 -6.66
N TYR A 489 9.46 13.22 -7.47
CA TYR A 489 10.12 12.04 -8.02
C TYR A 489 9.59 11.71 -9.43
N ASP A 490 10.47 11.13 -10.27
CA ASP A 490 10.25 11.00 -11.71
C ASP A 490 9.16 9.98 -12.09
N TYR A 491 8.83 9.05 -11.16
CA TYR A 491 7.90 7.96 -11.47
C TYR A 491 6.50 8.45 -11.83
N ILE A 492 6.07 9.57 -11.22
CA ILE A 492 4.77 10.20 -11.46
C ILE A 492 4.83 11.44 -12.36
N GLU A 493 5.95 11.70 -13.03
CA GLU A 493 6.00 12.78 -14.01
C GLU A 493 5.05 12.51 -15.19
N PRO A 494 4.37 13.56 -15.73
CA PRO A 494 3.64 13.46 -16.98
C PRO A 494 4.52 12.93 -18.12
N ARG A 495 3.93 12.23 -19.08
CA ARG A 495 4.66 11.72 -20.26
C ARG A 495 5.07 12.83 -21.24
N GLY A 496 4.45 14.00 -21.15
CA GLY A 496 4.58 15.09 -22.11
C GLY A 496 3.81 14.84 -23.42
N VAL A 497 2.83 13.93 -23.42
CA VAL A 497 2.03 13.58 -24.59
C VAL A 497 0.56 13.89 -24.32
N LEU A 498 0.06 14.91 -24.99
CA LEU A 498 -1.34 15.34 -24.91
C LEU A 498 -2.13 14.89 -26.14
N PRO A 499 -3.45 14.65 -26.01
CA PRO A 499 -4.30 14.25 -27.14
C PRO A 499 -4.47 15.36 -28.17
N THR A 500 -4.20 16.62 -27.80
CA THR A 500 -4.25 17.79 -28.67
C THR A 500 -2.97 18.61 -28.56
N PRO A 501 -2.63 19.50 -29.53
CA PRO A 501 -1.48 20.40 -29.39
C PRO A 501 -1.63 21.43 -28.25
N PHE A 502 -2.80 21.60 -27.66
CA PHE A 502 -3.04 22.54 -26.59
C PHE A 502 -2.87 21.87 -25.22
N ASP A 503 -2.02 22.43 -24.37
CA ASP A 503 -1.93 22.03 -22.95
C ASP A 503 -2.90 22.89 -22.13
N PRO A 504 -4.00 22.32 -21.62
CA PRO A 504 -4.99 23.07 -20.87
C PRO A 504 -4.51 23.48 -19.47
N VAL A 505 -3.49 22.83 -18.92
CA VAL A 505 -2.91 23.15 -17.61
C VAL A 505 -1.90 24.28 -17.72
N ALA A 506 -1.00 24.22 -18.70
CA ALA A 506 -0.01 25.26 -18.96
C ALA A 506 -0.56 26.44 -19.78
N LEU A 507 -1.75 26.32 -20.33
CA LEU A 507 -2.39 27.29 -21.25
C LEU A 507 -1.51 27.62 -22.47
N THR A 508 -0.80 26.62 -22.98
CA THR A 508 0.16 26.77 -24.11
C THR A 508 -0.22 25.89 -25.28
N THR A 509 0.18 26.31 -26.48
CA THR A 509 0.03 25.51 -27.69
C THR A 509 1.42 25.01 -28.12
N ASN A 510 1.61 23.70 -28.10
CA ASN A 510 2.82 23.08 -28.67
C ASN A 510 2.76 23.18 -30.19
N LYS A 511 3.52 24.09 -30.77
CA LYS A 511 3.73 24.10 -32.21
C LYS A 511 4.63 22.90 -32.56
N LYS A 512 4.05 21.86 -33.20
CA LYS A 512 4.83 20.81 -33.85
C LYS A 512 5.60 21.39 -35.03
#